data_be76897669aeb6c4d7ff687bbd5931c8
#
_entry.id   be76897669aeb6c4d7ff687bbd5931c8
#
_cell.length_a   1.000
_cell.length_b   1.000
_cell.length_c   1.000
_cell.angle_alpha   90.00
_cell.angle_beta   90.00
_cell.angle_gamma   90.00
#
_symmetry.space_group_name_H-M   'P 1'
#
loop_
_entity.id
_entity.type
_entity.pdbx_description
1 polymer ?
#
loop_
_entity_poly.entity_id
_entity_poly.type
_entity_poly.pdbx_seq_one_letter_code
_entity_poly.pdbx_strand_id
1 'polypeptide(L)'
;MKDKNIFERFSSNGKPRDAKAPKLSKIILYCAIVVAAVVVLIALSQSTYQIREQEQGVLVTFGKARAVTEPGLHFKIPFVQNVIKVNTTIQGFPIGYSLDTDEYMEDESLMITSDYNFVNVDFFVEYRISDPVKATFASEDPVGILKNISQSCIRNVIGSYDVDSVLTSGKNEIQASIREMVVERLEERDMGIQLVNITIQDSEPPTEAVMQAFKAVETAKQGKETALNNAKKYQNEQIPAAQAEADKIIQLAEAEKTQRINQATAEVAVFNATYAEYIKNPLVTKRRMFYETMEELLPELTVIIDSGDEGTQKVMPIYPYSFNIPPSGSVKTTVVPVPQGEE
;
A
#
# COMPACT_ATOMS: atom_id res chain seq x y z
N MET A 1 50.69 46.01 121.76
CA MET A 1 49.98 44.97 122.49
C MET A 1 49.04 44.25 121.52
N LYS A 2 49.42 43.01 121.21
CA LYS A 2 48.56 41.90 120.91
C LYS A 2 47.34 42.17 120.06
N ASP A 3 47.14 41.57 118.86
CA ASP A 3 46.86 40.15 118.78
C ASP A 3 47.17 39.59 117.38
N LYS A 4 47.92 38.53 117.37
CA LYS A 4 48.17 37.57 116.32
C LYS A 4 46.99 36.58 116.26
N ASN A 5 46.77 35.98 115.06
CA ASN A 5 46.13 34.69 114.84
C ASN A 5 44.61 34.62 114.62
N ILE A 6 44.20 35.08 113.44
CA ILE A 6 42.92 34.66 112.90
C ILE A 6 43.08 33.88 111.51
N PHE A 7 44.33 33.71 111.05
CA PHE A 7 44.55 33.10 109.72
C PHE A 7 44.86 31.59 109.66
N GLU A 8 44.87 30.91 110.81
CA GLU A 8 45.25 29.47 110.82
C GLU A 8 44.08 28.45 110.97
N ARG A 9 42.84 28.85 110.77
CA ARG A 9 41.74 27.92 111.00
C ARG A 9 40.87 27.46 109.78
N PHE A 10 41.36 27.71 108.56
CA PHE A 10 40.68 27.19 107.33
C PHE A 10 41.63 26.42 106.40
N SER A 11 42.57 25.64 106.96
CA SER A 11 43.18 24.56 106.18
C SER A 11 42.40 23.31 106.38
N SER A 12 41.25 23.22 105.78
CA SER A 12 40.46 21.97 105.61
C SER A 12 40.98 21.17 104.44
N ASN A 13 41.61 20.11 104.80
CA ASN A 13 42.11 19.02 103.96
C ASN A 13 41.01 18.41 103.15
N GLY A 14 40.71 18.96 101.99
CA GLY A 14 39.85 18.37 100.93
C GLY A 14 40.71 17.66 99.89
N LYS A 15 40.86 16.33 100.00
CA LYS A 15 41.43 15.53 98.92
C LYS A 15 40.73 15.85 97.63
N PRO A 16 41.44 16.09 96.51
CA PRO A 16 40.78 16.17 95.19
C PRO A 16 40.22 14.85 94.87
N ARG A 17 38.90 14.76 94.77
CA ARG A 17 38.22 13.65 94.07
C ARG A 17 38.69 13.65 92.65
N ASP A 18 39.50 12.65 92.25
CA ASP A 18 39.81 12.31 90.88
C ASP A 18 38.50 12.01 90.13
N ALA A 19 37.78 13.03 89.66
CA ALA A 19 36.82 12.91 88.62
C ALA A 19 37.64 12.57 87.39
N LYS A 20 37.68 11.25 87.05
CA LYS A 20 38.15 10.79 85.75
C LYS A 20 37.35 11.50 84.68
N ALA A 21 37.84 12.64 84.17
CA ALA A 21 37.35 13.30 82.99
C ALA A 21 37.29 12.22 81.85
N PRO A 22 36.18 11.97 81.22
CA PRO A 22 36.11 11.02 80.13
C PRO A 22 37.13 11.48 79.10
N LYS A 23 38.09 10.60 78.78
CA LYS A 23 39.19 10.93 77.85
C LYS A 23 38.57 11.47 76.60
N LEU A 24 38.59 12.74 76.37
CA LEU A 24 38.08 13.49 75.23
C LEU A 24 38.54 12.79 73.89
N SER A 25 39.72 12.20 73.92
CA SER A 25 40.27 11.42 72.82
C SER A 25 39.47 10.15 72.47
N LYS A 26 38.80 9.47 73.47
CA LYS A 26 37.93 8.34 73.19
C LYS A 26 36.61 8.76 72.62
N ILE A 27 36.04 9.89 73.04
CA ILE A 27 34.80 10.46 72.48
C ILE A 27 35.05 10.88 71.05
N ILE A 28 36.16 11.57 70.78
CA ILE A 28 36.53 11.94 69.39
C ILE A 28 36.75 10.71 68.53
N LEU A 29 37.37 9.66 69.06
CA LEU A 29 37.56 8.39 68.36
C LEU A 29 36.21 7.70 68.05
N TYR A 30 35.25 7.66 68.98
CA TYR A 30 33.92 7.07 68.74
C TYR A 30 33.13 7.91 67.72
N CYS A 31 33.18 9.24 67.80
CA CYS A 31 32.58 10.13 66.80
C CYS A 31 33.20 9.88 65.42
N ALA A 32 34.51 9.77 65.30
CA ALA A 32 35.20 9.47 64.04
C ALA A 32 34.80 8.10 63.45
N ILE A 33 34.66 7.06 64.31
CA ILE A 33 34.20 5.73 63.87
C ILE A 33 32.74 5.78 63.39
N VAL A 34 31.85 6.51 64.08
CA VAL A 34 30.46 6.68 63.66
C VAL A 34 30.37 7.42 62.31
N VAL A 35 31.11 8.50 62.15
CA VAL A 35 31.19 9.24 60.90
C VAL A 35 31.74 8.33 59.76
N ALA A 36 32.80 7.59 60.03
CA ALA A 36 33.36 6.63 59.06
C ALA A 36 32.33 5.55 58.68
N ALA A 37 31.61 5.00 59.66
CA ALA A 37 30.55 4.02 59.41
C ALA A 37 29.40 4.57 58.56
N VAL A 38 28.97 5.81 58.84
CA VAL A 38 27.96 6.49 58.03
C VAL A 38 28.45 6.74 56.61
N VAL A 39 29.71 7.18 56.41
CA VAL A 39 30.31 7.36 55.06
C VAL A 39 30.39 6.07 54.34
N VAL A 40 30.76 4.95 54.99
CA VAL A 40 30.77 3.59 54.40
C VAL A 40 29.37 3.12 54.01
N LEU A 41 28.35 3.37 54.86
CA LEU A 41 26.96 3.06 54.54
C LEU A 41 26.43 3.84 53.32
N ILE A 42 26.73 5.16 53.24
CA ILE A 42 26.39 5.98 52.10
C ILE A 42 27.13 5.49 50.85
N ALA A 43 28.40 5.15 50.96
CA ALA A 43 29.19 4.61 49.87
C ALA A 43 28.64 3.26 49.37
N LEU A 44 28.23 2.34 50.25
CA LEU A 44 27.62 1.08 49.89
C LEU A 44 26.25 1.27 49.20
N SER A 45 25.43 2.20 49.67
CA SER A 45 24.14 2.49 49.05
C SER A 45 24.26 3.05 47.63
N GLN A 46 25.32 3.83 47.35
CA GLN A 46 25.61 4.38 46.02
C GLN A 46 26.48 3.46 45.14
N SER A 47 26.90 2.33 45.69
CA SER A 47 27.77 1.39 44.98
C SER A 47 27.02 0.48 44.01
N THR A 48 25.68 0.40 44.10
CA THR A 48 24.86 -0.48 43.28
C THR A 48 24.12 0.28 42.18
N TYR A 49 24.08 -0.25 40.98
CA TYR A 49 23.23 0.25 39.89
C TYR A 49 22.63 -0.91 39.13
N GLN A 50 21.45 -0.71 38.57
CA GLN A 50 20.74 -1.70 37.77
C GLN A 50 20.68 -1.25 36.31
N ILE A 51 21.00 -2.18 35.39
CA ILE A 51 20.83 -2.03 33.94
C ILE A 51 19.60 -2.84 33.54
N ARG A 52 18.67 -2.23 32.83
CA ARG A 52 17.49 -2.90 32.25
C ARG A 52 17.87 -3.58 30.93
N GLU A 53 17.06 -4.51 30.45
CA GLU A 53 17.28 -5.21 29.17
C GLU A 53 17.33 -4.27 27.96
N GLN A 54 16.68 -3.13 28.07
CA GLN A 54 16.61 -2.10 27.02
C GLN A 54 17.72 -1.04 27.10
N GLU A 55 18.59 -1.12 28.13
CA GLU A 55 19.63 -0.14 28.42
C GLU A 55 20.99 -0.82 28.42
N GLN A 56 22.00 -0.07 28.03
CA GLN A 56 23.39 -0.44 28.27
C GLN A 56 24.07 0.60 29.15
N GLY A 57 24.95 0.17 30.01
CA GLY A 57 25.71 1.06 30.87
C GLY A 57 27.06 1.41 30.26
N VAL A 58 27.41 2.70 30.26
CA VAL A 58 28.78 3.15 29.99
C VAL A 58 29.44 3.46 31.32
N LEU A 59 30.34 2.60 31.77
CA LEU A 59 31.11 2.78 33.00
C LEU A 59 32.37 3.59 32.69
N VAL A 60 32.44 4.79 33.25
CA VAL A 60 33.58 5.67 33.13
C VAL A 60 34.43 5.61 34.38
N THR A 61 35.68 5.18 34.25
CA THR A 61 36.66 5.08 35.34
C THR A 61 37.86 5.97 35.02
N PHE A 62 38.05 7.05 35.74
CA PHE A 62 39.14 8.01 35.50
C PHE A 62 39.27 8.44 34.02
N GLY A 63 38.15 8.70 33.34
CA GLY A 63 38.12 9.13 31.94
C GLY A 63 38.20 7.98 30.91
N LYS A 64 38.37 6.71 31.33
CA LYS A 64 38.29 5.55 30.44
C LYS A 64 36.87 4.98 30.46
N ALA A 65 36.23 4.95 29.31
CA ALA A 65 34.89 4.40 29.14
C ALA A 65 34.93 2.90 28.79
N ARG A 66 34.01 2.12 29.35
CA ARG A 66 33.78 0.73 29.03
C ARG A 66 32.30 0.43 28.98
N ALA A 67 31.87 -0.26 27.94
CA ALA A 67 30.47 -0.71 27.84
C ALA A 67 30.20 -1.88 28.79
N VAL A 68 29.07 -1.86 29.45
CA VAL A 68 28.48 -2.94 30.26
C VAL A 68 27.16 -3.31 29.59
N THR A 69 27.15 -4.44 28.91
CA THR A 69 26.02 -4.89 28.07
C THR A 69 25.09 -5.86 28.80
N GLU A 70 25.57 -6.48 29.89
CA GLU A 70 24.76 -7.46 30.63
C GLU A 70 23.70 -6.77 31.46
N PRO A 71 22.39 -7.13 31.31
CA PRO A 71 21.34 -6.63 32.19
C PRO A 71 21.47 -7.21 33.59
N GLY A 72 21.05 -6.45 34.58
CA GLY A 72 21.07 -6.91 35.97
C GLY A 72 21.62 -5.89 36.96
N LEU A 73 21.99 -6.38 38.15
CA LEU A 73 22.56 -5.59 39.22
C LEU A 73 24.08 -5.59 39.11
N HIS A 74 24.67 -4.42 39.01
CA HIS A 74 26.11 -4.22 38.93
C HIS A 74 26.61 -3.34 40.07
N PHE A 75 27.91 -3.47 40.35
CA PHE A 75 28.59 -2.68 41.37
C PHE A 75 29.51 -1.67 40.72
N LYS A 76 29.51 -0.44 41.28
CA LYS A 76 30.46 0.62 40.94
C LYS A 76 31.15 1.13 42.15
N ILE A 77 32.36 1.62 42.01
CA ILE A 77 33.09 2.30 43.10
C ILE A 77 32.61 3.75 43.14
N PRO A 78 31.87 4.15 44.20
CA PRO A 78 31.41 5.53 44.34
C PRO A 78 32.59 6.50 44.34
N PHE A 79 32.36 7.71 43.81
CA PHE A 79 33.36 8.79 43.63
C PHE A 79 34.43 8.56 42.55
N VAL A 80 34.70 7.30 42.13
CA VAL A 80 35.71 6.98 41.12
C VAL A 80 35.07 6.61 39.78
N GLN A 81 33.92 5.95 39.83
CA GLN A 81 33.22 5.46 38.67
C GLN A 81 31.88 6.17 38.48
N ASN A 82 31.67 6.66 37.27
CA ASN A 82 30.39 7.19 36.84
C ASN A 82 29.74 6.22 35.83
N VAL A 83 28.42 6.07 35.89
CA VAL A 83 27.66 5.19 34.98
C VAL A 83 26.65 6.05 34.22
N ILE A 84 26.75 6.03 32.90
CA ILE A 84 25.80 6.69 31.99
C ILE A 84 24.96 5.56 31.40
N LYS A 85 23.64 5.63 31.56
CA LYS A 85 22.72 4.66 30.97
C LYS A 85 22.28 5.16 29.60
N VAL A 86 22.43 4.31 28.62
CA VAL A 86 22.09 4.60 27.22
C VAL A 86 21.00 3.63 26.78
N ASN A 87 19.92 4.16 26.27
CA ASN A 87 18.84 3.34 25.71
C ASN A 87 19.26 2.81 24.33
N THR A 88 19.19 1.49 24.15
CA THR A 88 19.57 0.79 22.91
C THR A 88 18.38 0.30 22.10
N THR A 89 17.17 0.62 22.54
CA THR A 89 15.95 0.32 21.76
C THR A 89 15.89 1.19 20.51
N ILE A 90 15.04 0.77 19.57
CA ILE A 90 14.75 1.57 18.40
C ILE A 90 14.02 2.84 18.85
N GLN A 91 14.56 3.96 18.49
CA GLN A 91 14.02 5.30 18.72
C GLN A 91 13.82 5.98 17.36
N GLY A 92 12.98 7.00 17.32
CA GLY A 92 12.75 7.74 16.09
C GLY A 92 12.48 9.21 16.36
N PHE A 93 12.68 10.01 15.32
CA PHE A 93 12.35 11.43 15.31
C PHE A 93 11.77 11.82 13.94
N PRO A 94 10.87 12.82 13.92
CA PRO A 94 10.34 13.37 12.70
C PRO A 94 11.31 14.37 12.06
N ILE A 95 11.23 14.51 10.75
CA ILE A 95 11.82 15.59 9.97
C ILE A 95 10.72 16.16 9.09
N GLY A 96 10.50 17.46 9.20
CA GLY A 96 9.51 18.20 8.41
C GLY A 96 8.19 18.46 9.12
N TYR A 97 7.92 17.77 10.24
CA TYR A 97 6.71 18.00 11.04
C TYR A 97 6.98 17.91 12.54
N SER A 98 6.07 18.45 13.34
CA SER A 98 6.12 18.40 14.81
C SER A 98 5.18 17.31 15.32
N LEU A 99 5.67 16.41 16.19
CA LEU A 99 4.85 15.39 16.84
C LEU A 99 3.77 15.94 17.77
N ASP A 100 3.94 17.17 18.26
CA ASP A 100 3.03 17.77 19.25
C ASP A 100 1.85 18.49 18.59
N THR A 101 2.06 19.12 17.43
CA THR A 101 1.07 19.99 16.77
C THR A 101 0.59 19.44 15.43
N ASP A 102 1.24 18.42 14.90
CA ASP A 102 1.00 17.88 13.55
C ASP A 102 1.11 18.96 12.45
N GLU A 103 1.83 20.04 12.75
CA GLU A 103 2.06 21.15 11.82
C GLU A 103 3.40 20.97 11.10
N TYR A 104 3.41 21.39 9.84
CA TYR A 104 4.62 21.38 9.01
C TYR A 104 5.65 22.38 9.56
N MET A 105 6.89 21.92 9.61
CA MET A 105 8.04 22.79 9.86
C MET A 105 8.63 23.18 8.49
N GLU A 106 8.20 24.32 7.95
CA GLU A 106 8.59 24.77 6.59
C GLU A 106 10.10 24.74 6.35
N ASP A 107 10.89 25.09 7.36
CA ASP A 107 12.36 25.08 7.28
C ASP A 107 12.92 23.66 7.02
N GLU A 108 12.21 22.62 7.44
CA GLU A 108 12.62 21.21 7.31
C GLU A 108 11.91 20.49 6.17
N SER A 109 10.60 20.75 5.97
CA SER A 109 9.74 20.04 4.99
C SER A 109 9.85 20.59 3.60
N LEU A 110 10.04 21.91 3.43
CA LEU A 110 10.06 22.53 2.11
C LEU A 110 11.36 22.23 1.36
N MET A 111 11.23 21.59 0.20
CA MET A 111 12.36 21.18 -0.63
C MET A 111 12.13 21.54 -2.09
N ILE A 112 13.22 21.60 -2.86
CA ILE A 112 13.20 21.87 -4.29
C ILE A 112 13.60 20.60 -5.04
N THR A 113 12.81 20.23 -6.03
CA THR A 113 13.05 19.09 -6.93
C THR A 113 13.95 19.47 -8.11
N SER A 114 14.41 18.48 -8.90
CA SER A 114 15.29 18.69 -10.06
C SER A 114 14.67 19.57 -11.17
N ASP A 115 13.36 19.60 -11.24
CA ASP A 115 12.54 20.40 -12.18
C ASP A 115 12.09 21.75 -11.59
N TYR A 116 12.76 22.21 -10.51
CA TYR A 116 12.55 23.50 -9.83
C TYR A 116 11.14 23.69 -9.24
N ASN A 117 10.45 22.61 -8.91
CA ASN A 117 9.21 22.68 -8.17
C ASN A 117 9.45 22.60 -6.66
N PHE A 118 8.58 23.26 -5.88
CA PHE A 118 8.57 23.14 -4.43
C PHE A 118 7.66 22.00 -4.00
N VAL A 119 8.12 21.22 -3.03
CA VAL A 119 7.38 20.13 -2.40
C VAL A 119 7.59 20.16 -0.89
N ASN A 120 6.55 19.86 -0.13
CA ASN A 120 6.66 19.53 1.28
C ASN A 120 6.78 18.01 1.39
N VAL A 121 7.84 17.55 2.03
CA VAL A 121 8.06 16.11 2.25
C VAL A 121 8.44 15.87 3.69
N ASP A 122 7.72 14.98 4.33
CA ASP A 122 7.89 14.59 5.70
C ASP A 122 8.49 13.22 5.84
N PHE A 123 9.40 13.09 6.79
CA PHE A 123 10.11 11.85 7.04
C PHE A 123 10.02 11.46 8.51
N PHE A 124 10.04 10.17 8.75
CA PHE A 124 10.30 9.59 10.06
C PHE A 124 11.56 8.74 10.01
N VAL A 125 12.52 9.08 10.87
CA VAL A 125 13.83 8.41 10.93
C VAL A 125 13.89 7.57 12.18
N GLU A 126 14.13 6.27 11.99
CA GLU A 126 14.30 5.30 13.07
C GLU A 126 15.78 4.91 13.19
N TYR A 127 16.29 4.96 14.38
CA TYR A 127 17.66 4.65 14.70
C TYR A 127 17.79 3.84 15.99
N ARG A 128 18.94 3.24 16.19
CA ARG A 128 19.32 2.63 17.45
C ARG A 128 20.77 2.92 17.75
N ILE A 129 21.12 2.89 19.04
CA ILE A 129 22.51 3.01 19.47
C ILE A 129 23.14 1.64 19.42
N SER A 130 24.13 1.45 18.55
CA SER A 130 24.88 0.19 18.36
C SER A 130 26.10 0.11 19.27
N ASP A 131 26.79 1.23 19.49
CA ASP A 131 27.92 1.34 20.42
C ASP A 131 27.68 2.49 21.39
N PRO A 132 27.29 2.20 22.65
CA PRO A 132 26.98 3.21 23.62
C PRO A 132 28.17 4.05 24.05
N VAL A 133 29.40 3.51 23.94
CA VAL A 133 30.62 4.26 24.27
C VAL A 133 30.86 5.34 23.22
N LYS A 134 30.81 4.97 21.94
CA LYS A 134 30.96 5.93 20.85
C LYS A 134 29.83 6.95 20.84
N ALA A 135 28.60 6.53 21.01
CA ALA A 135 27.45 7.43 21.05
C ALA A 135 27.53 8.47 22.19
N THR A 136 28.16 8.11 23.32
CA THR A 136 28.27 9.02 24.48
C THR A 136 29.46 9.96 24.36
N PHE A 137 30.55 9.56 23.71
CA PHE A 137 31.84 10.27 23.75
C PHE A 137 32.28 10.85 22.40
N ALA A 138 31.73 10.37 21.27
CA ALA A 138 32.06 10.91 19.96
C ALA A 138 31.47 12.31 19.72
N SER A 139 30.32 12.61 20.33
CA SER A 139 29.64 13.90 20.17
C SER A 139 28.81 14.25 21.42
N GLU A 140 28.56 15.53 21.61
CA GLU A 140 27.67 16.05 22.67
C GLU A 140 26.21 15.73 22.35
N ASP A 141 25.81 15.85 21.07
CA ASP A 141 24.47 15.53 20.57
C ASP A 141 24.54 14.65 19.31
N PRO A 142 24.68 13.34 19.47
CA PRO A 142 24.77 12.43 18.36
C PRO A 142 23.45 12.29 17.57
N VAL A 143 22.30 12.49 18.23
CA VAL A 143 20.98 12.45 17.59
C VAL A 143 20.74 13.67 16.72
N GLY A 144 21.10 14.85 17.20
CA GLY A 144 21.04 16.09 16.42
C GLY A 144 21.95 16.05 15.18
N ILE A 145 23.14 15.42 15.30
CA ILE A 145 24.02 15.21 14.15
C ILE A 145 23.38 14.25 13.15
N LEU A 146 22.77 13.15 13.61
CA LEU A 146 22.04 12.22 12.75
C LEU A 146 20.90 12.96 12.03
N LYS A 147 20.14 13.80 12.73
CA LYS A 147 19.07 14.61 12.12
C LYS A 147 19.62 15.50 11.00
N ASN A 148 20.70 16.22 11.26
CA ASN A 148 21.32 17.10 10.27
C ASN A 148 21.89 16.34 9.06
N ILE A 149 22.50 15.17 9.26
CA ILE A 149 22.97 14.30 8.18
C ILE A 149 21.77 13.83 7.35
N SER A 150 20.73 13.34 8.02
CA SER A 150 19.52 12.87 7.34
C SER A 150 18.87 13.97 6.51
N GLN A 151 18.70 15.17 7.06
CA GLN A 151 18.18 16.32 6.31
C GLN A 151 19.03 16.67 5.09
N SER A 152 20.36 16.67 5.24
CA SER A 152 21.28 16.94 4.12
C SER A 152 21.16 15.90 3.02
N CYS A 153 21.10 14.60 3.38
CA CYS A 153 20.94 13.51 2.42
C CYS A 153 19.57 13.56 1.74
N ILE A 154 18.51 13.81 2.52
CA ILE A 154 17.14 13.95 2.00
C ILE A 154 17.08 15.04 0.95
N ARG A 155 17.56 16.26 1.27
CA ARG A 155 17.56 17.38 0.32
C ARG A 155 18.37 17.11 -0.94
N ASN A 156 19.49 16.41 -0.81
CA ASN A 156 20.33 16.05 -1.95
C ASN A 156 19.59 15.07 -2.87
N VAL A 157 18.98 14.03 -2.30
CA VAL A 157 18.27 13.02 -3.10
C VAL A 157 17.00 13.60 -3.72
N ILE A 158 16.15 14.30 -2.94
CA ILE A 158 14.93 14.95 -3.46
C ILE A 158 15.26 15.92 -4.59
N GLY A 159 16.35 16.70 -4.46
CA GLY A 159 16.82 17.61 -5.52
C GLY A 159 17.30 16.93 -6.79
N SER A 160 17.49 15.62 -6.82
CA SER A 160 17.86 14.84 -8.01
C SER A 160 16.68 14.21 -8.74
N TYR A 161 15.48 14.19 -8.12
CA TYR A 161 14.26 13.63 -8.70
C TYR A 161 13.29 14.72 -9.13
N ASP A 162 12.44 14.41 -10.09
CA ASP A 162 11.34 15.28 -10.53
C ASP A 162 10.15 15.23 -9.57
N VAL A 163 9.32 16.25 -9.61
CA VAL A 163 8.16 16.38 -8.70
C VAL A 163 7.17 15.23 -8.82
N ASP A 164 6.93 14.74 -10.03
CA ASP A 164 6.02 13.61 -10.27
C ASP A 164 6.51 12.34 -9.55
N SER A 165 7.82 12.06 -9.59
CA SER A 165 8.42 10.91 -8.87
C SER A 165 8.32 11.06 -7.36
N VAL A 166 8.55 12.26 -6.83
CA VAL A 166 8.47 12.53 -5.37
C VAL A 166 7.04 12.39 -4.86
N LEU A 167 6.05 12.87 -5.61
CA LEU A 167 4.64 12.85 -5.20
C LEU A 167 3.94 11.50 -5.41
N THR A 168 4.41 10.68 -6.37
CA THR A 168 3.69 9.48 -6.79
C THR A 168 4.47 8.17 -6.66
N SER A 169 5.08 7.71 -7.72
CA SER A 169 5.63 6.35 -7.86
C SER A 169 7.07 6.17 -7.41
N GLY A 170 7.84 7.26 -7.28
CA GLY A 170 9.26 7.22 -6.96
C GLY A 170 9.59 7.07 -5.47
N LYS A 171 8.61 7.13 -4.57
CA LYS A 171 8.82 7.15 -3.12
C LYS A 171 9.73 6.04 -2.61
N ASN A 172 9.55 4.81 -3.08
CA ASN A 172 10.35 3.66 -2.63
C ASN A 172 11.81 3.74 -3.07
N GLU A 173 12.06 4.20 -4.31
CA GLU A 173 13.40 4.37 -4.84
C GLU A 173 14.13 5.53 -4.15
N ILE A 174 13.44 6.65 -3.97
CA ILE A 174 13.92 7.81 -3.23
C ILE A 174 14.31 7.42 -1.81
N GLN A 175 13.43 6.70 -1.11
CA GLN A 175 13.66 6.22 0.25
C GLN A 175 14.89 5.30 0.34
N ALA A 176 15.08 4.40 -0.63
CA ALA A 176 16.23 3.52 -0.70
C ALA A 176 17.54 4.31 -0.91
N SER A 177 17.53 5.28 -1.83
CA SER A 177 18.67 6.14 -2.11
C SER A 177 19.06 7.03 -0.92
N ILE A 178 18.07 7.58 -0.22
CA ILE A 178 18.30 8.36 1.01
C ILE A 178 18.94 7.47 2.07
N ARG A 179 18.37 6.27 2.28
CA ARG A 179 18.88 5.33 3.27
C ARG A 179 20.34 4.96 3.01
N GLU A 180 20.68 4.63 1.77
CA GLU A 180 22.05 4.29 1.37
C GLU A 180 23.01 5.45 1.66
N MET A 181 22.68 6.66 1.25
CA MET A 181 23.50 7.85 1.49
C MET A 181 23.64 8.19 2.97
N VAL A 182 22.59 8.04 3.78
CA VAL A 182 22.66 8.28 5.23
C VAL A 182 23.55 7.23 5.91
N VAL A 183 23.41 5.95 5.53
CA VAL A 183 24.26 4.87 6.08
C VAL A 183 25.73 5.11 5.78
N GLU A 184 26.07 5.43 4.53
CA GLU A 184 27.43 5.76 4.12
C GLU A 184 28.02 6.91 4.95
N ARG A 185 27.28 8.01 5.12
CA ARG A 185 27.66 9.15 5.93
C ARG A 185 27.83 8.84 7.41
N LEU A 186 27.02 7.93 7.95
CA LEU A 186 27.11 7.50 9.36
C LEU A 186 28.34 6.62 9.59
N GLU A 187 28.66 5.72 8.65
CA GLU A 187 29.85 4.86 8.72
C GLU A 187 31.14 5.67 8.70
N GLU A 188 31.22 6.72 7.88
CA GLU A 188 32.35 7.63 7.84
C GLU A 188 32.60 8.32 9.19
N ARG A 189 31.58 8.59 9.97
CA ARG A 189 31.68 9.36 11.23
C ARG A 189 31.83 8.48 12.46
N ASP A 190 31.53 7.19 12.37
CA ASP A 190 31.68 6.20 13.44
C ASP A 190 31.14 6.64 14.81
N MET A 191 29.92 7.18 14.81
CA MET A 191 29.29 7.76 16.01
C MET A 191 28.60 6.74 16.92
N GLY A 192 28.66 5.45 16.61
CA GLY A 192 28.00 4.39 17.38
C GLY A 192 26.47 4.39 17.29
N ILE A 193 25.89 5.07 16.27
CA ILE A 193 24.48 5.05 15.93
C ILE A 193 24.30 4.28 14.64
N GLN A 194 23.24 3.48 14.57
CA GLN A 194 22.84 2.76 13.36
C GLN A 194 21.46 3.22 12.91
N LEU A 195 21.33 3.56 11.65
CA LEU A 195 20.04 3.80 11.02
C LEU A 195 19.30 2.46 10.89
N VAL A 196 18.07 2.39 11.40
CA VAL A 196 17.19 1.24 11.27
C VAL A 196 16.33 1.40 10.02
N ASN A 197 15.62 2.51 9.95
CA ASN A 197 14.74 2.81 8.83
C ASN A 197 14.62 4.33 8.62
N ILE A 198 14.22 4.70 7.39
CA ILE A 198 13.79 6.05 7.05
C ILE A 198 12.56 5.91 6.17
N THR A 199 11.49 6.57 6.53
CA THR A 199 10.20 6.45 5.85
C THR A 199 9.70 7.83 5.46
N ILE A 200 9.24 7.95 4.22
CA ILE A 200 8.47 9.12 3.76
C ILE A 200 7.06 8.97 4.34
N GLN A 201 6.66 9.90 5.20
CA GLN A 201 5.33 9.92 5.80
C GLN A 201 4.33 10.53 4.84
N ASP A 202 4.61 11.74 4.41
CA ASP A 202 3.80 12.43 3.43
C ASP A 202 4.66 13.21 2.43
N SER A 203 4.08 13.47 1.27
CA SER A 203 4.67 14.33 0.24
C SER A 203 3.56 15.05 -0.50
N GLU A 204 3.51 16.35 -0.35
CA GLU A 204 2.46 17.20 -0.86
C GLU A 204 3.01 18.46 -1.56
N PRO A 205 2.29 19.04 -2.51
CA PRO A 205 2.61 20.38 -3.00
C PRO A 205 2.50 21.43 -1.89
N PRO A 206 3.27 22.53 -1.97
CA PRO A 206 3.38 23.48 -0.85
C PRO A 206 2.11 24.28 -0.59
N THR A 207 1.16 24.33 -1.51
CA THR A 207 -0.10 25.06 -1.35
C THR A 207 -1.28 24.25 -1.86
N GLU A 208 -2.44 24.41 -1.22
CA GLU A 208 -3.71 23.77 -1.61
C GLU A 208 -4.08 24.05 -3.07
N ALA A 209 -3.83 25.26 -3.58
CA ALA A 209 -4.10 25.60 -4.97
C ALA A 209 -3.27 24.78 -5.95
N VAL A 210 -1.99 24.57 -5.64
CA VAL A 210 -1.09 23.73 -6.46
C VAL A 210 -1.51 22.26 -6.35
N MET A 211 -1.88 21.77 -5.16
CA MET A 211 -2.39 20.43 -4.96
C MET A 211 -3.63 20.16 -5.83
N GLN A 212 -4.59 21.09 -5.84
CA GLN A 212 -5.79 20.97 -6.69
C GLN A 212 -5.44 20.94 -8.18
N ALA A 213 -4.47 21.74 -8.62
CA ALA A 213 -4.01 21.74 -10.00
C ALA A 213 -3.36 20.38 -10.37
N PHE A 214 -2.51 19.81 -9.51
CA PHE A 214 -1.94 18.47 -9.71
C PHE A 214 -3.02 17.38 -9.76
N LYS A 215 -4.00 17.40 -8.84
CA LYS A 215 -5.13 16.47 -8.87
C LYS A 215 -5.94 16.59 -10.16
N ALA A 216 -6.13 17.81 -10.68
CA ALA A 216 -6.83 18.02 -11.94
C ALA A 216 -6.06 17.43 -13.13
N VAL A 217 -4.74 17.60 -13.18
CA VAL A 217 -3.87 17.02 -14.21
C VAL A 217 -3.90 15.49 -14.14
N GLU A 218 -3.78 14.92 -12.94
CA GLU A 218 -3.82 13.47 -12.77
C GLU A 218 -5.18 12.88 -13.15
N THR A 219 -6.28 13.55 -12.77
CA THR A 219 -7.64 13.18 -13.20
C THR A 219 -7.79 13.23 -14.72
N ALA A 220 -7.21 14.25 -15.37
CA ALA A 220 -7.22 14.37 -16.83
C ALA A 220 -6.39 13.27 -17.51
N LYS A 221 -5.21 12.91 -16.96
CA LYS A 221 -4.38 11.79 -17.45
C LYS A 221 -5.16 10.47 -17.34
N GLN A 222 -5.75 10.17 -16.19
CA GLN A 222 -6.57 8.97 -15.97
C GLN A 222 -7.81 8.94 -16.89
N GLY A 223 -8.46 10.08 -17.07
CA GLY A 223 -9.56 10.24 -18.01
C GLY A 223 -9.17 9.91 -19.44
N LYS A 224 -8.00 10.43 -19.89
CA LYS A 224 -7.43 10.10 -21.20
C LYS A 224 -7.15 8.60 -21.36
N GLU A 225 -6.52 7.97 -20.36
CA GLU A 225 -6.23 6.54 -20.41
C GLU A 225 -7.50 5.68 -20.42
N THR A 226 -8.48 6.08 -19.62
CA THR A 226 -9.80 5.43 -19.59
C THR A 226 -10.48 5.53 -20.94
N ALA A 227 -10.50 6.72 -21.56
CA ALA A 227 -11.08 6.92 -22.90
C ALA A 227 -10.34 6.07 -23.95
N LEU A 228 -9.02 6.03 -23.91
CA LEU A 228 -8.21 5.21 -24.83
C LEU A 228 -8.49 3.72 -24.66
N ASN A 229 -8.56 3.25 -23.41
CA ASN A 229 -8.85 1.84 -23.12
C ASN A 229 -10.27 1.46 -23.53
N ASN A 230 -11.25 2.35 -23.31
CA ASN A 230 -12.63 2.14 -23.79
C ASN A 230 -12.70 2.10 -25.33
N ALA A 231 -11.97 2.98 -26.00
CA ALA A 231 -11.91 2.96 -27.48
C ALA A 231 -11.27 1.67 -28.01
N LYS A 232 -10.18 1.21 -27.40
CA LYS A 232 -9.54 -0.06 -27.74
C LYS A 232 -10.46 -1.26 -27.46
N LYS A 233 -11.16 -1.25 -26.33
CA LYS A 233 -12.15 -2.26 -25.99
C LYS A 233 -13.26 -2.30 -27.06
N TYR A 234 -13.83 -1.15 -27.39
CA TYR A 234 -14.85 -1.06 -28.44
C TYR A 234 -14.34 -1.57 -29.78
N GLN A 235 -13.14 -1.20 -30.18
CA GLN A 235 -12.52 -1.69 -31.41
C GLN A 235 -12.36 -3.22 -31.41
N ASN A 236 -11.86 -3.78 -30.31
CA ASN A 236 -11.64 -5.22 -30.16
C ASN A 236 -12.94 -6.04 -30.08
N GLU A 237 -14.04 -5.43 -29.68
CA GLU A 237 -15.35 -6.08 -29.65
C GLU A 237 -16.08 -5.97 -31.02
N GLN A 238 -16.07 -4.78 -31.65
CA GLN A 238 -16.86 -4.52 -32.87
C GLN A 238 -16.23 -5.12 -34.12
N ILE A 239 -14.94 -5.06 -34.29
CA ILE A 239 -14.30 -5.59 -35.50
C ILE A 239 -14.44 -7.10 -35.62
N PRO A 240 -14.13 -7.93 -34.59
CA PRO A 240 -14.33 -9.36 -34.66
C PRO A 240 -15.82 -9.76 -34.80
N ALA A 241 -16.72 -9.01 -34.13
CA ALA A 241 -18.15 -9.26 -34.24
C ALA A 241 -18.65 -9.02 -35.67
N ALA A 242 -18.22 -7.92 -36.31
CA ALA A 242 -18.57 -7.65 -37.72
C ALA A 242 -17.96 -8.70 -38.69
N GLN A 243 -16.74 -9.13 -38.45
CA GLN A 243 -16.09 -10.18 -39.21
C GLN A 243 -16.84 -11.52 -39.08
N ALA A 244 -17.19 -11.89 -37.84
CA ALA A 244 -17.94 -13.13 -37.61
C ALA A 244 -19.33 -13.12 -38.27
N GLU A 245 -20.02 -11.97 -38.30
CA GLU A 245 -21.30 -11.83 -38.98
C GLU A 245 -21.13 -11.90 -40.52
N ALA A 246 -20.08 -11.28 -41.05
CA ALA A 246 -19.77 -11.39 -42.48
C ALA A 246 -19.46 -12.86 -42.90
N ASP A 247 -18.62 -13.53 -42.13
CA ASP A 247 -18.27 -14.94 -42.38
C ASP A 247 -19.51 -15.84 -42.27
N LYS A 248 -20.39 -15.59 -41.31
CA LYS A 248 -21.65 -16.30 -41.17
C LYS A 248 -22.56 -16.14 -42.41
N ILE A 249 -22.68 -14.93 -42.93
CA ILE A 249 -23.47 -14.66 -44.15
C ILE A 249 -22.89 -15.41 -45.34
N ILE A 250 -21.57 -15.42 -45.53
CA ILE A 250 -20.88 -16.12 -46.58
C ILE A 250 -21.11 -17.63 -46.46
N GLN A 251 -20.92 -18.20 -45.25
CA GLN A 251 -21.13 -19.64 -45.03
C GLN A 251 -22.59 -20.08 -45.27
N LEU A 252 -23.57 -19.25 -44.85
CA LEU A 252 -24.97 -19.51 -45.11
C LEU A 252 -25.29 -19.51 -46.62
N ALA A 253 -24.73 -18.55 -47.38
CA ALA A 253 -24.90 -18.47 -48.80
C ALA A 253 -24.26 -19.67 -49.54
N GLU A 254 -23.08 -20.12 -49.11
CA GLU A 254 -22.42 -21.32 -49.65
C GLU A 254 -23.19 -22.60 -49.33
N ALA A 255 -23.72 -22.70 -48.11
CA ALA A 255 -24.57 -23.83 -47.73
C ALA A 255 -25.86 -23.87 -48.56
N GLU A 256 -26.54 -22.72 -48.74
CA GLU A 256 -27.75 -22.64 -49.59
C GLU A 256 -27.45 -22.97 -51.05
N LYS A 257 -26.34 -22.46 -51.60
CA LYS A 257 -25.87 -22.79 -52.94
C LYS A 257 -25.70 -24.31 -53.09
N THR A 258 -24.99 -24.94 -52.12
CA THR A 258 -24.74 -26.38 -52.14
C THR A 258 -26.04 -27.17 -52.02
N GLN A 259 -26.94 -26.73 -51.15
CA GLN A 259 -28.26 -27.35 -51.01
C GLN A 259 -29.08 -27.28 -52.29
N ARG A 260 -29.13 -26.11 -52.97
CA ARG A 260 -29.84 -25.94 -54.27
C ARG A 260 -29.24 -26.80 -55.35
N ILE A 261 -27.89 -26.92 -55.43
CA ILE A 261 -27.25 -27.82 -56.44
C ILE A 261 -27.58 -29.27 -56.15
N ASN A 262 -27.50 -29.68 -54.86
CA ASN A 262 -27.81 -31.09 -54.52
C ASN A 262 -29.29 -31.40 -54.78
N GLN A 263 -30.20 -30.47 -54.45
CA GLN A 263 -31.61 -30.65 -54.71
C GLN A 263 -31.90 -30.76 -56.22
N ALA A 264 -31.35 -29.83 -57.02
CA ALA A 264 -31.52 -29.93 -58.51
C ALA A 264 -30.92 -31.21 -59.08
N THR A 265 -29.78 -31.67 -58.58
CA THR A 265 -29.15 -32.91 -59.01
C THR A 265 -30.01 -34.10 -58.63
N ALA A 266 -30.60 -34.11 -57.42
CA ALA A 266 -31.54 -35.20 -57.02
C ALA A 266 -32.80 -35.19 -57.87
N GLU A 267 -33.41 -34.02 -58.15
CA GLU A 267 -34.58 -33.93 -59.01
C GLU A 267 -34.30 -34.41 -60.41
N VAL A 268 -33.14 -34.06 -60.99
CA VAL A 268 -32.72 -34.57 -62.32
C VAL A 268 -32.52 -36.11 -62.31
N ALA A 269 -31.92 -36.65 -61.23
CA ALA A 269 -31.74 -38.09 -61.10
C ALA A 269 -33.08 -38.81 -61.00
N VAL A 270 -34.02 -38.31 -60.19
CA VAL A 270 -35.38 -38.84 -60.08
C VAL A 270 -36.12 -38.78 -61.43
N PHE A 271 -36.00 -37.60 -62.11
CA PHE A 271 -36.60 -37.45 -63.45
C PHE A 271 -36.05 -38.50 -64.44
N ASN A 272 -34.72 -38.59 -64.53
CA ASN A 272 -34.06 -39.52 -65.42
C ASN A 272 -34.47 -41.01 -65.14
N ALA A 273 -34.55 -41.41 -63.87
CA ALA A 273 -34.98 -42.74 -63.47
C ALA A 273 -36.44 -42.97 -63.84
N THR A 274 -37.32 -42.01 -63.55
CA THR A 274 -38.76 -42.09 -63.91
C THR A 274 -38.93 -42.07 -65.41
N TYR A 275 -38.18 -41.30 -66.17
CA TYR A 275 -38.20 -41.28 -67.64
C TYR A 275 -37.75 -42.63 -68.26
N ALA A 276 -36.72 -43.24 -67.72
CA ALA A 276 -36.24 -44.54 -68.12
C ALA A 276 -37.29 -45.63 -67.95
N GLU A 277 -38.08 -45.61 -66.86
CA GLU A 277 -39.21 -46.53 -66.66
C GLU A 277 -40.42 -46.15 -67.53
N TYR A 278 -40.65 -44.87 -67.75
CA TYR A 278 -41.71 -44.47 -68.73
C TYR A 278 -41.49 -44.99 -70.14
N ILE A 279 -40.26 -44.97 -70.68
CA ILE A 279 -39.94 -45.47 -71.99
C ILE A 279 -40.28 -46.98 -72.11
N LYS A 280 -40.06 -47.78 -71.05
CA LYS A 280 -40.34 -49.20 -71.01
C LYS A 280 -41.83 -49.48 -71.01
N ASN A 281 -42.66 -48.80 -70.25
CA ASN A 281 -44.07 -49.01 -70.07
C ASN A 281 -44.87 -47.72 -69.91
N PRO A 282 -45.15 -46.93 -70.94
CA PRO A 282 -45.70 -45.58 -70.85
C PRO A 282 -47.06 -45.47 -70.16
N LEU A 283 -47.97 -46.42 -70.43
CA LEU A 283 -49.31 -46.37 -69.88
C LEU A 283 -49.35 -46.67 -68.35
N VAL A 284 -48.55 -47.61 -67.92
CA VAL A 284 -48.48 -47.97 -66.48
C VAL A 284 -47.83 -46.87 -65.68
N THR A 285 -46.71 -46.33 -66.16
CA THR A 285 -46.00 -45.29 -65.49
C THR A 285 -46.82 -44.00 -65.42
N LYS A 286 -47.53 -43.60 -66.47
CA LYS A 286 -48.44 -42.45 -66.48
C LYS A 286 -49.58 -42.58 -65.46
N ARG A 287 -50.18 -43.75 -65.33
CA ARG A 287 -51.24 -43.98 -64.34
C ARG A 287 -50.70 -43.97 -62.95
N ARG A 288 -49.55 -44.54 -62.72
CA ARG A 288 -48.90 -44.53 -61.40
C ARG A 288 -48.61 -43.09 -60.96
N MET A 289 -47.94 -42.30 -61.78
CA MET A 289 -47.63 -40.93 -61.49
C MET A 289 -48.90 -40.07 -61.19
N PHE A 290 -49.99 -40.34 -62.00
CA PHE A 290 -51.24 -39.64 -61.74
C PHE A 290 -51.83 -39.98 -60.36
N TYR A 291 -51.85 -41.29 -59.99
CA TYR A 291 -52.35 -41.64 -58.66
C TYR A 291 -51.47 -41.15 -57.49
N GLU A 292 -50.16 -41.25 -57.67
CA GLU A 292 -49.22 -40.70 -56.69
C GLU A 292 -49.44 -39.18 -56.48
N THR A 293 -49.57 -38.41 -57.56
CA THR A 293 -49.85 -36.95 -57.45
C THR A 293 -51.24 -36.68 -56.83
N MET A 294 -52.24 -37.50 -57.18
CA MET A 294 -53.58 -37.32 -56.59
C MET A 294 -53.63 -37.73 -55.12
N GLU A 295 -52.87 -38.74 -54.70
CA GLU A 295 -52.78 -39.20 -53.36
C GLU A 295 -52.09 -38.10 -52.46
N GLU A 296 -51.16 -37.37 -53.06
CA GLU A 296 -50.49 -36.19 -52.35
C GLU A 296 -51.42 -34.98 -52.30
N LEU A 297 -52.18 -34.67 -53.34
CA LEU A 297 -53.05 -33.49 -53.40
C LEU A 297 -54.40 -33.66 -52.71
N LEU A 298 -54.98 -34.89 -52.73
CA LEU A 298 -56.34 -35.11 -52.18
C LEU A 298 -56.51 -34.76 -50.70
N PRO A 299 -55.52 -35.03 -49.83
CA PRO A 299 -55.61 -34.61 -48.39
C PRO A 299 -55.70 -33.12 -48.20
N GLU A 300 -55.12 -32.31 -49.10
CA GLU A 300 -55.09 -30.87 -49.03
C GLU A 300 -56.30 -30.19 -49.66
N LEU A 301 -57.12 -30.98 -50.43
CA LEU A 301 -58.30 -30.48 -51.15
C LEU A 301 -59.55 -30.61 -50.26
N THR A 302 -60.28 -29.54 -50.08
CA THR A 302 -61.66 -29.64 -49.56
C THR A 302 -62.60 -30.07 -50.66
N VAL A 303 -63.00 -31.33 -50.64
CA VAL A 303 -63.94 -31.89 -51.60
C VAL A 303 -65.40 -31.59 -51.18
N ILE A 304 -66.12 -30.80 -51.98
CA ILE A 304 -67.52 -30.52 -51.75
C ILE A 304 -68.30 -31.45 -52.69
N ILE A 305 -68.98 -32.44 -52.14
CA ILE A 305 -69.82 -33.35 -52.86
C ILE A 305 -71.25 -32.78 -52.96
N ASP A 306 -71.66 -32.41 -54.13
CA ASP A 306 -73.01 -31.91 -54.38
C ASP A 306 -73.90 -33.12 -54.86
N SER A 307 -74.82 -33.54 -54.01
CA SER A 307 -75.79 -34.57 -54.26
C SER A 307 -77.22 -34.00 -54.54
N GLY A 308 -77.30 -32.75 -54.99
CA GLY A 308 -78.54 -32.02 -55.16
C GLY A 308 -79.39 -32.50 -56.34
N ASP A 309 -80.70 -32.68 -56.07
CA ASP A 309 -81.74 -32.93 -57.02
C ASP A 309 -82.06 -31.70 -57.91
N GLU A 310 -82.58 -31.89 -59.12
CA GLU A 310 -82.94 -30.80 -60.03
C GLU A 310 -83.97 -29.85 -59.37
N GLY A 311 -83.56 -28.62 -59.07
CA GLY A 311 -84.47 -27.56 -58.58
C GLY A 311 -83.96 -26.72 -57.41
N THR A 312 -82.86 -26.99 -56.80
CA THR A 312 -82.29 -26.20 -55.69
C THR A 312 -81.30 -25.20 -56.22
N GLN A 313 -81.48 -23.91 -55.77
CA GLN A 313 -80.51 -22.83 -56.00
C GLN A 313 -79.18 -23.14 -55.26
N LYS A 314 -78.13 -23.42 -55.98
CA LYS A 314 -76.84 -23.76 -55.39
C LYS A 314 -76.10 -22.42 -54.98
N VAL A 315 -76.02 -22.13 -53.76
CA VAL A 315 -75.20 -21.03 -53.25
C VAL A 315 -73.88 -21.62 -52.77
N MET A 316 -72.81 -21.44 -53.52
CA MET A 316 -71.49 -21.84 -53.18
C MET A 316 -70.88 -20.65 -52.35
N PRO A 317 -70.63 -20.78 -51.05
CA PRO A 317 -69.94 -19.72 -50.31
C PRO A 317 -68.52 -19.67 -50.81
N ILE A 318 -68.14 -18.65 -51.54
CA ILE A 318 -66.76 -18.32 -51.83
C ILE A 318 -66.17 -17.77 -50.56
N TYR A 319 -65.55 -18.60 -49.78
CA TYR A 319 -64.74 -18.09 -48.68
C TYR A 319 -63.52 -17.40 -49.29
N PRO A 320 -63.21 -16.13 -48.87
CA PRO A 320 -62.00 -15.52 -49.34
C PRO A 320 -60.80 -16.38 -48.87
N TYR A 321 -60.06 -16.90 -49.77
CA TYR A 321 -58.77 -17.50 -49.47
C TYR A 321 -57.92 -16.42 -48.83
N SER A 322 -57.80 -16.43 -47.51
CA SER A 322 -56.79 -15.68 -46.83
C SER A 322 -55.47 -16.39 -47.12
N PHE A 323 -54.76 -15.93 -48.15
CA PHE A 323 -53.36 -16.25 -48.27
C PHE A 323 -52.69 -15.74 -47.02
N ASN A 324 -52.45 -16.62 -46.07
CA ASN A 324 -51.58 -16.35 -44.95
C ASN A 324 -50.16 -16.32 -45.47
N ILE A 325 -49.77 -15.18 -46.09
CA ILE A 325 -48.37 -14.91 -46.37
C ILE A 325 -47.74 -14.80 -45.00
N PRO A 326 -46.84 -15.73 -44.59
CA PRO A 326 -46.10 -15.53 -43.32
C PRO A 326 -45.48 -14.16 -43.43
N PRO A 327 -45.53 -13.30 -42.37
CA PRO A 327 -44.96 -11.97 -42.41
C PRO A 327 -43.49 -12.16 -42.76
N SER A 328 -43.12 -11.70 -43.96
CA SER A 328 -41.72 -11.51 -44.35
C SER A 328 -41.07 -10.82 -43.18
N GLY A 329 -40.11 -11.49 -42.55
CA GLY A 329 -39.47 -11.02 -41.33
C GLY A 329 -39.14 -9.55 -41.48
N SER A 330 -39.72 -8.75 -40.60
CA SER A 330 -39.42 -7.33 -40.49
C SER A 330 -37.94 -7.22 -40.20
N VAL A 331 -37.17 -6.93 -41.22
CA VAL A 331 -35.82 -6.39 -41.03
C VAL A 331 -36.01 -5.07 -40.28
N LYS A 332 -35.78 -5.10 -38.96
CA LYS A 332 -35.63 -3.87 -38.15
C LYS A 332 -34.39 -3.15 -38.69
N THR A 333 -34.59 -2.25 -39.62
CA THR A 333 -33.59 -1.28 -39.97
C THR A 333 -33.45 -0.34 -38.78
N THR A 334 -32.52 -0.66 -37.88
CA THR A 334 -32.10 0.30 -36.83
C THR A 334 -31.30 1.36 -37.54
N VAL A 335 -31.97 2.46 -37.85
CA VAL A 335 -31.28 3.67 -38.31
C VAL A 335 -30.49 4.19 -37.11
N VAL A 336 -29.17 4.01 -37.12
CA VAL A 336 -28.26 4.67 -36.17
C VAL A 336 -28.29 6.15 -36.49
N PRO A 337 -28.72 7.03 -35.56
CA PRO A 337 -28.65 8.48 -35.82
C PRO A 337 -27.19 8.88 -35.93
N VAL A 338 -26.86 9.53 -37.03
CA VAL A 338 -25.58 10.23 -37.21
C VAL A 338 -25.53 11.37 -36.19
N PRO A 339 -24.51 11.48 -35.32
CA PRO A 339 -24.37 12.60 -34.43
C PRO A 339 -24.19 13.86 -35.27
N GLN A 340 -25.14 14.77 -35.16
CA GLN A 340 -24.98 16.11 -35.68
C GLN A 340 -23.90 16.80 -34.86
N GLY A 341 -22.80 17.16 -35.51
CA GLY A 341 -21.78 18.01 -34.91
C GLY A 341 -22.40 19.35 -34.54
N GLU A 342 -22.31 19.70 -33.27
CA GLU A 342 -22.49 21.05 -32.80
C GLU A 342 -21.21 21.86 -33.17
N GLU A 343 -21.42 23.02 -33.77
CA GLU A 343 -20.43 24.04 -34.08
C GLU A 343 -19.79 24.65 -32.82
#